data_bd3dabf4a94d8d52307ce311aa222059
#
_entry.id   bd3dabf4a94d8d52307ce311aa222059
#
_cell.length_a   1.000
_cell.length_b   1.000
_cell.length_c   1.000
_cell.angle_alpha   90.00
_cell.angle_beta   90.00
_cell.angle_gamma   90.00
#
_symmetry.space_group_name_H-M   'P 1'
#
loop_
_entity.id
_entity.type
_entity.pdbx_description
1 polymer ?
#
loop_
_entity_poly.entity_id
_entity_poly.type
_entity_poly.pdbx_seq_one_letter_code
_entity_poly.pdbx_strand_id
1 'polypeptide(L)'
;PPKLQTASVASLRLDAVLAAFRNCSRSQAEEYVRTGHVEINHIPQEKAGAPVYEQDLFTVRGKGRFRLEKLGGKSRKDRQWIEYYQY
;
A
#
# COMPACT_ATOMS: atom_id res chain seq x y z
N PRO A 1 -13.29 12.59 -9.08
CA PRO A 1 -13.40 11.15 -8.81
C PRO A 1 -12.03 10.51 -8.59
N PRO A 2 -11.96 9.47 -7.75
CA PRO A 2 -10.71 8.77 -7.52
C PRO A 2 -10.20 8.14 -8.81
N LYS A 3 -8.90 8.08 -8.96
CA LYS A 3 -8.26 7.52 -10.14
C LYS A 3 -7.77 6.10 -9.86
N LEU A 4 -8.17 5.16 -10.70
CA LEU A 4 -7.68 3.78 -10.60
C LEU A 4 -6.26 3.70 -11.15
N GLN A 5 -5.37 3.14 -10.38
CA GLN A 5 -3.96 2.98 -10.75
C GLN A 5 -3.55 1.52 -10.64
N THR A 6 -2.49 1.16 -11.34
CA THR A 6 -1.96 -0.20 -11.36
C THR A 6 -0.48 -0.16 -11.02
N ALA A 7 -0.03 -1.12 -10.22
CA ALA A 7 1.38 -1.27 -9.89
C ALA A 7 1.70 -2.74 -9.65
N SER A 8 2.98 -3.08 -9.60
CA SER A 8 3.41 -4.40 -9.15
C SER A 8 4.26 -4.27 -7.89
N VAL A 9 4.12 -5.22 -6.98
CA VAL A 9 4.84 -5.22 -5.71
C VAL A 9 5.50 -6.58 -5.50
N ALA A 10 6.61 -6.58 -4.77
CA ALA A 10 7.35 -7.81 -4.50
C ALA A 10 6.56 -8.75 -3.59
N SER A 11 5.73 -8.21 -2.70
CA SER A 11 4.93 -8.99 -1.77
C SER A 11 3.76 -8.16 -1.28
N LEU A 12 2.76 -8.82 -0.69
CA LEU A 12 1.58 -8.15 -0.14
C LEU A 12 1.82 -7.77 1.32
N ARG A 13 2.87 -6.98 1.52
CA ARG A 13 3.22 -6.41 2.81
C ARG A 13 2.92 -4.92 2.78
N LEU A 14 2.62 -4.39 3.95
CA LEU A 14 2.28 -2.96 4.06
C LEU A 14 3.38 -2.06 3.49
N ASP A 15 4.64 -2.30 3.83
CA ASP A 15 5.75 -1.46 3.35
C ASP A 15 5.89 -1.51 1.83
N ALA A 16 5.70 -2.68 1.22
CA ALA A 16 5.82 -2.83 -0.23
C ALA A 16 4.69 -2.10 -0.95
N VAL A 17 3.45 -2.28 -0.47
CA VAL A 17 2.28 -1.66 -1.07
C VAL A 17 2.31 -0.15 -0.87
N LEU A 18 2.68 0.30 0.33
CA LEU A 18 2.79 1.73 0.61
C LEU A 18 3.84 2.41 -0.27
N ALA A 19 4.98 1.74 -0.49
CA ALA A 19 6.01 2.26 -1.39
C ALA A 19 5.47 2.48 -2.80
N ALA A 20 4.65 1.53 -3.29
CA ALA A 20 4.00 1.67 -4.60
C ALA A 20 3.00 2.82 -4.59
N PHE A 21 2.14 2.92 -3.55
CA PHE A 21 1.14 3.99 -3.45
C PHE A 21 1.79 5.36 -3.47
N ARG A 22 2.91 5.51 -2.76
CA ARG A 22 3.58 6.80 -2.59
C ARG A 22 4.71 7.03 -3.57
N ASN A 23 5.01 6.06 -4.41
CA ASN A 23 6.14 6.12 -5.33
C ASN A 23 7.43 6.52 -4.58
N CYS A 24 7.69 5.83 -3.49
CA CYS A 24 8.84 6.07 -2.64
C CYS A 24 9.59 4.76 -2.39
N SER A 25 10.72 4.82 -1.71
CA SER A 25 11.50 3.64 -1.41
C SER A 25 10.82 2.80 -0.32
N ARG A 26 11.17 1.50 -0.27
CA ARG A 26 10.71 0.61 0.79
C ARG A 26 11.14 1.13 2.17
N SER A 27 12.36 1.68 2.25
CA SER A 27 12.87 2.23 3.51
C SER A 27 12.04 3.43 3.98
N GLN A 28 11.65 4.30 3.08
CA GLN A 28 10.79 5.45 3.41
C GLN A 28 9.41 4.99 3.86
N ALA A 29 8.83 4.02 3.15
CA ALA A 29 7.53 3.47 3.51
C ALA A 29 7.58 2.80 4.88
N GLU A 30 8.63 2.03 5.14
CA GLU A 30 8.84 1.38 6.42
C GLU A 30 8.91 2.38 7.56
N GLU A 31 9.64 3.48 7.37
CA GLU A 31 9.76 4.55 8.35
C GLU A 31 8.40 5.19 8.64
N TYR A 32 7.60 5.45 7.63
CA TYR A 32 6.25 5.99 7.79
C TYR A 32 5.39 5.09 8.66
N VAL A 33 5.45 3.78 8.42
CA VAL A 33 4.68 2.80 9.19
C VAL A 33 5.16 2.77 10.65
N ARG A 34 6.46 2.66 10.85
CA ARG A 34 7.02 2.52 12.19
C ARG A 34 6.83 3.76 13.06
N THR A 35 6.71 4.94 12.45
CA THR A 35 6.55 6.19 13.19
C THR A 35 5.09 6.58 13.40
N GLY A 36 4.15 5.67 13.10
CA GLY A 36 2.75 5.89 13.44
C GLY A 36 1.98 6.76 12.46
N HIS A 37 2.41 6.83 11.21
CA HIS A 37 1.77 7.69 10.22
C HIS A 37 0.74 6.94 9.36
N VAL A 38 0.50 5.66 9.61
CA VAL A 38 -0.33 4.84 8.74
C VAL A 38 -1.43 4.14 9.51
N GLU A 39 -2.65 4.21 8.98
CA GLU A 39 -3.80 3.45 9.47
C GLU A 39 -4.31 2.55 8.36
N ILE A 40 -4.75 1.36 8.72
CA ILE A 40 -5.46 0.47 7.81
C ILE A 40 -6.88 0.33 8.36
N ASN A 41 -7.86 0.71 7.55
CA ASN A 41 -9.28 0.70 7.95
C ASN A 41 -9.48 1.47 9.26
N HIS A 42 -8.82 2.63 9.35
CA HIS A 42 -8.88 3.56 10.48
C HIS A 42 -8.21 3.05 11.76
N ILE A 43 -7.48 1.93 11.69
CA ILE A 43 -6.77 1.36 12.84
C ILE A 43 -5.27 1.58 12.62
N PRO A 44 -4.56 2.21 13.58
CA PRO A 44 -3.12 2.40 13.45
C PRO A 44 -2.38 1.08 13.24
N GLN A 45 -1.43 1.08 12.32
CA GLN A 45 -0.61 -0.09 12.05
C GLN A 45 0.86 0.33 12.01
N GLU A 46 1.67 -0.22 12.92
CA GLU A 46 3.07 0.14 13.04
C GLU A 46 4.03 -0.96 12.60
N LYS A 47 3.51 -2.08 12.10
CA LYS A 47 4.33 -3.18 11.61
C LYS A 47 4.48 -3.05 10.09
N ALA A 48 5.69 -2.78 9.64
CA ALA A 48 5.97 -2.64 8.21
C ALA A 48 5.65 -3.91 7.43
N GLY A 49 5.82 -5.08 8.04
CA GLY A 49 5.53 -6.37 7.41
C GLY A 49 4.11 -6.86 7.55
N ALA A 50 3.18 -6.03 8.05
CA ALA A 50 1.79 -6.45 8.20
C ALA A 50 1.19 -6.85 6.86
N PRO A 51 0.38 -7.91 6.81
CA PRO A 51 -0.28 -8.31 5.57
C PRO A 51 -1.35 -7.29 5.17
N VAL A 52 -1.58 -7.18 3.86
CA VAL A 52 -2.62 -6.31 3.32
C VAL A 52 -3.58 -7.13 2.46
N TYR A 53 -4.82 -6.66 2.36
CA TYR A 53 -5.89 -7.41 1.72
C TYR A 53 -6.70 -6.51 0.79
N GLU A 54 -7.40 -7.13 -0.16
CA GLU A 54 -8.33 -6.40 -1.02
C GLU A 54 -9.33 -5.63 -0.17
N GLN A 55 -9.66 -4.43 -0.62
CA GLN A 55 -10.60 -3.49 0.01
C GLN A 55 -10.07 -2.80 1.26
N ASP A 56 -8.81 -3.04 1.65
CA ASP A 56 -8.21 -2.27 2.73
C ASP A 56 -8.11 -0.80 2.34
N LEU A 57 -8.46 0.07 3.28
CA LEU A 57 -8.30 1.52 3.14
C LEU A 57 -7.08 1.94 3.94
N PHE A 58 -6.13 2.56 3.26
CA PHE A 58 -4.88 3.04 3.87
C PHE A 58 -4.96 4.54 4.02
N THR A 59 -4.80 5.03 5.24
CA THR A 59 -4.69 6.47 5.51
C THR A 59 -3.26 6.76 5.89
N VAL A 60 -2.61 7.64 5.10
CA VAL A 60 -1.20 7.98 5.30
C VAL A 60 -1.16 9.45 5.69
N ARG A 61 -0.77 9.74 6.94
CA ARG A 61 -0.82 11.09 7.49
C ARG A 61 -0.07 12.08 6.60
N GLY A 62 -0.78 13.13 6.20
CA GLY A 62 -0.22 14.19 5.36
C GLY A 62 -0.04 13.81 3.90
N LYS A 63 -0.42 12.58 3.51
CA LYS A 63 -0.19 12.09 2.15
C LYS A 63 -1.47 11.59 1.46
N GLY A 64 -2.56 11.44 2.19
CA GLY A 64 -3.83 11.07 1.61
C GLY A 64 -4.25 9.64 1.90
N ARG A 65 -5.25 9.19 1.14
CA ARG A 65 -5.84 7.87 1.32
C ARG A 65 -5.75 7.06 0.05
N PHE A 66 -5.59 5.76 0.23
CA PHE A 66 -5.51 4.81 -0.87
C PHE A 66 -6.37 3.60 -0.52
N ARG A 67 -7.04 3.03 -1.51
CA ARG A 67 -7.78 1.78 -1.33
C ARG A 67 -7.20 0.73 -2.25
N LEU A 68 -6.81 -0.40 -1.68
CA LEU A 68 -6.39 -1.57 -2.45
C LEU A 68 -7.64 -2.21 -3.03
N GLU A 69 -7.91 -1.96 -4.31
CA GLU A 69 -9.16 -2.39 -4.92
C GLU A 69 -9.14 -3.86 -5.30
N LYS A 70 -8.06 -4.30 -5.94
CA LYS A 70 -8.02 -5.64 -6.48
C LYS A 70 -6.59 -6.16 -6.57
N LEU A 71 -6.42 -7.45 -6.33
CA LEU A 71 -5.18 -8.16 -6.60
C LEU A 71 -5.29 -8.78 -7.99
N GLY A 72 -4.33 -8.50 -8.85
CA GLY A 72 -4.23 -9.13 -10.16
C GLY A 72 -3.39 -10.39 -10.10
N GLY A 73 -2.96 -10.87 -11.25
CA GLY A 73 -2.09 -12.03 -11.32
C GLY A 73 -0.64 -11.67 -11.04
N LYS A 74 0.23 -12.65 -11.21
CA LYS A 74 1.67 -12.47 -11.10
C LYS A 74 2.25 -11.92 -12.39
N SER A 75 3.27 -11.08 -12.26
CA SER A 75 4.03 -10.59 -13.41
C SER A 75 5.05 -11.64 -13.85
N ARG A 76 5.73 -11.38 -14.97
CA ARG A 76 6.80 -12.27 -15.48
C ARG A 76 7.95 -12.44 -14.48
N LYS A 77 8.15 -11.43 -13.61
CA LYS A 77 9.20 -11.46 -12.61
C LYS A 77 8.68 -11.93 -11.26
N ASP A 78 7.55 -12.63 -11.27
CA ASP A 78 6.91 -13.17 -10.06
C ASP A 78 6.53 -12.07 -9.06
N ARG A 79 6.23 -10.87 -9.55
CA ARG A 79 5.71 -9.80 -8.71
C ARG A 79 4.18 -9.85 -8.74
N GLN A 80 3.56 -9.29 -7.71
CA GLN A 80 2.11 -9.27 -7.57
C GLN A 80 1.55 -7.98 -8.17
N TRP A 81 0.65 -8.09 -9.15
CA TRP A 81 -0.07 -6.94 -9.67
C TRP A 81 -1.15 -6.50 -8.68
N ILE A 82 -1.30 -5.20 -8.51
CA ILE A 82 -2.37 -4.60 -7.69
C ILE A 82 -3.03 -3.47 -8.47
N GLU A 83 -4.33 -3.28 -8.19
CA GLU A 83 -5.08 -2.11 -8.65
C GLU A 83 -5.55 -1.36 -7.41
N TYR A 84 -5.40 -0.04 -7.42
CA TYR A 84 -5.75 0.76 -6.25
C TYR A 84 -6.26 2.13 -6.65
N TYR A 85 -7.06 2.71 -5.76
CA TYR A 85 -7.52 4.09 -5.90
C TYR A 85 -6.70 4.99 -5.01
N GLN A 86 -6.43 6.19 -5.51
CA GLN A 86 -5.87 7.28 -4.73
C GLN A 86 -6.94 8.36 -4.63
N TYR A 87 -7.32 8.67 -3.42
CA TYR A 87 -8.36 9.68 -3.18
C TYR A 87 -7.79 11.09 -3.09
#